data_33015f5000e06f727bf588071e9abe4e
#
_entry.id   33015f5000e06f727bf588071e9abe4e
#
_cell.length_a   1.000
_cell.length_b   1.000
_cell.length_c   1.000
_cell.angle_alpha   90.00
_cell.angle_beta   90.00
_cell.angle_gamma   90.00
#
_symmetry.space_group_name_H-M   'P 1'
#
loop_
_entity.id
_entity.type
_entity.pdbx_description
1 polymer ?
#
loop_
_entity_poly.entity_id
_entity_poly.type
_entity_poly.pdbx_seq_one_letter_code
_entity_poly.pdbx_strand_id
1 'polypeptide(L)'
;MNTDIAQKVVELLNRLKNKKPLIHNITNYVTVNDCANILLAIGASPIMADDLKESADITSIASALVINIGTLNERTIESMIASGKKANELNIPVVLDPVGAGASSFRNETTKRILEEIKISVLRGNMSEIKFIAGLESETKGVDASESDLKSDSDEGVRVAKSLAKRFNCTVAITGVCDIVSDGEKSVTIENGTKMLSNVTGTGCMTTALVGGYLGACETKEDLFIAAISGIVSMGICGEIAEERAGNIGLGSFHMAIIDAVSNLDEENLLNRSKIK
;
A
#
# COMPACT_ATOMS: atom_id res chain seq x y z
N MET A 1 -7.79 12.37 -17.08
CA MET A 1 -7.02 11.12 -17.02
C MET A 1 -5.57 11.43 -17.36
N ASN A 2 -4.63 11.07 -16.51
CA ASN A 2 -3.20 11.26 -16.79
C ASN A 2 -2.68 10.04 -17.57
N THR A 3 -2.79 10.10 -18.90
CA THR A 3 -2.48 8.98 -19.81
C THR A 3 -1.02 8.53 -19.71
N ASP A 4 -0.08 9.44 -19.44
CA ASP A 4 1.34 9.12 -19.27
C ASP A 4 1.57 8.25 -18.01
N ILE A 5 0.91 8.57 -16.90
CA ILE A 5 1.02 7.77 -15.67
C ILE A 5 0.34 6.41 -15.86
N ALA A 6 -0.84 6.35 -16.49
CA ALA A 6 -1.52 5.07 -16.75
C ALA A 6 -0.65 4.13 -17.61
N GLN A 7 0.06 4.67 -18.60
CA GLN A 7 0.99 3.89 -19.43
C GLN A 7 2.17 3.35 -18.59
N LYS A 8 2.74 4.16 -17.71
CA LYS A 8 3.82 3.71 -16.79
C LYS A 8 3.35 2.63 -15.81
N VAL A 9 2.09 2.71 -15.36
CA VAL A 9 1.47 1.65 -14.53
C VAL A 9 1.40 0.32 -15.30
N VAL A 10 1.00 0.36 -16.58
CA VAL A 10 0.98 -0.83 -17.46
C VAL A 10 2.38 -1.40 -17.65
N GLU A 11 3.36 -0.56 -17.95
CA GLU A 11 4.76 -0.99 -18.12
C GLU A 11 5.29 -1.66 -16.86
N LEU A 12 4.96 -1.11 -15.67
CA LEU A 12 5.40 -1.68 -14.40
C LEU A 12 4.67 -2.99 -14.08
N LEU A 13 3.37 -3.13 -14.44
CA LEU A 13 2.64 -4.40 -14.33
C LEU A 13 3.28 -5.49 -15.21
N ASN A 14 3.60 -5.16 -16.45
CA ASN A 14 4.24 -6.10 -17.36
C ASN A 14 5.63 -6.52 -16.84
N ARG A 15 6.41 -5.59 -16.29
CA ARG A 15 7.69 -5.88 -15.65
C ARG A 15 7.53 -6.79 -14.45
N LEU A 16 6.53 -6.53 -13.58
CA LEU A 16 6.21 -7.38 -12.43
C LEU A 16 5.88 -8.81 -12.86
N LYS A 17 4.96 -8.98 -13.83
CA LYS A 17 4.54 -10.30 -14.32
C LYS A 17 5.71 -11.09 -14.95
N ASN A 18 6.63 -10.40 -15.61
CA ASN A 18 7.82 -11.03 -16.21
C ASN A 18 8.87 -11.39 -15.15
N LYS A 19 9.13 -10.50 -14.18
CA LYS A 19 10.17 -10.66 -13.15
C LYS A 19 9.76 -11.63 -12.06
N LYS A 20 8.45 -11.72 -11.74
CA LYS A 20 7.87 -12.51 -10.64
C LYS A 20 8.61 -12.28 -9.32
N PRO A 21 8.72 -11.02 -8.86
CA PRO A 21 9.59 -10.65 -7.75
C PRO A 21 9.21 -11.37 -6.47
N LEU A 22 10.20 -11.77 -5.67
CA LEU A 22 10.00 -12.32 -4.33
C LEU A 22 9.72 -11.17 -3.36
N ILE A 23 8.59 -11.20 -2.69
CA ILE A 23 8.14 -10.16 -1.77
C ILE A 23 8.11 -10.72 -0.36
N HIS A 24 8.98 -10.20 0.50
CA HIS A 24 8.98 -10.54 1.91
C HIS A 24 7.92 -9.71 2.64
N ASN A 25 6.98 -10.40 3.33
CA ASN A 25 5.92 -9.73 4.07
C ASN A 25 6.02 -10.08 5.55
N ILE A 26 6.29 -9.09 6.38
CA ILE A 26 6.04 -9.14 7.83
C ILE A 26 4.74 -8.38 8.05
N THR A 27 3.64 -9.11 8.00
CA THR A 27 2.28 -8.55 8.02
C THR A 27 1.48 -9.08 9.21
N ASN A 28 0.22 -8.67 9.32
CA ASN A 28 -0.65 -9.06 10.41
C ASN A 28 -1.34 -10.42 10.15
N TYR A 29 -1.58 -11.19 11.22
CA TYR A 29 -2.16 -12.53 11.11
C TYR A 29 -3.63 -12.55 10.69
N VAL A 30 -4.34 -11.42 10.74
CA VAL A 30 -5.74 -11.32 10.29
C VAL A 30 -5.81 -11.46 8.77
N THR A 31 -4.81 -10.94 8.05
CA THR A 31 -4.83 -10.80 6.58
C THR A 31 -3.65 -11.47 5.88
N VAL A 32 -2.83 -12.24 6.61
CA VAL A 32 -1.62 -12.86 6.07
C VAL A 32 -1.90 -13.73 4.84
N ASN A 33 -2.98 -14.51 4.88
CA ASN A 33 -3.38 -15.37 3.75
C ASN A 33 -3.82 -14.53 2.53
N ASP A 34 -4.61 -13.49 2.76
CA ASP A 34 -5.08 -12.59 1.70
C ASP A 34 -3.91 -11.85 1.04
N CYS A 35 -2.94 -11.37 1.84
CA CYS A 35 -1.73 -10.73 1.33
C CYS A 35 -0.89 -11.69 0.47
N ALA A 36 -0.79 -12.96 0.85
CA ALA A 36 -0.11 -13.97 0.05
C ALA A 36 -0.85 -14.23 -1.27
N ASN A 37 -2.17 -14.44 -1.20
CA ASN A 37 -2.98 -14.75 -2.39
C ASN A 37 -3.03 -13.58 -3.37
N ILE A 38 -3.12 -12.32 -2.89
CA ILE A 38 -3.17 -11.17 -3.78
C ILE A 38 -1.84 -10.97 -4.52
N LEU A 39 -0.70 -11.28 -3.87
CA LEU A 39 0.61 -11.25 -4.52
C LEU A 39 0.75 -12.34 -5.58
N LEU A 40 0.29 -13.56 -5.28
CA LEU A 40 0.23 -14.63 -6.29
C LEU A 40 -0.66 -14.25 -7.47
N ALA A 41 -1.82 -13.65 -7.19
CA ALA A 41 -2.76 -13.22 -8.20
C ALA A 41 -2.16 -12.20 -9.17
N ILE A 42 -1.42 -11.19 -8.67
CA ILE A 42 -0.78 -10.17 -9.53
C ILE A 42 0.44 -10.73 -10.29
N GLY A 43 0.96 -11.90 -9.92
CA GLY A 43 2.12 -12.55 -10.55
C GLY A 43 3.44 -12.38 -9.79
N ALA A 44 3.41 -11.92 -8.53
CA ALA A 44 4.56 -11.89 -7.64
C ALA A 44 4.67 -13.19 -6.81
N SER A 45 5.77 -13.37 -6.09
CA SER A 45 6.04 -14.53 -5.22
C SER A 45 6.09 -14.08 -3.77
N PRO A 46 5.09 -14.37 -2.93
CA PRO A 46 5.11 -13.98 -1.51
C PRO A 46 5.96 -14.92 -0.66
N ILE A 47 6.61 -14.37 0.37
CA ILE A 47 7.19 -15.11 1.47
C ILE A 47 6.84 -14.44 2.80
N MET A 48 6.35 -15.24 3.77
CA MET A 48 5.91 -14.78 5.07
C MET A 48 6.85 -15.35 6.16
N ALA A 49 7.87 -14.56 6.53
CA ALA A 49 8.88 -14.97 7.51
C ALA A 49 9.02 -13.88 8.58
N ASP A 50 8.50 -14.15 9.78
CA ASP A 50 8.44 -13.18 10.86
C ASP A 50 9.26 -13.58 12.11
N ASP A 51 10.03 -14.67 12.04
CA ASP A 51 10.94 -15.02 13.12
C ASP A 51 12.26 -14.25 13.01
N LEU A 52 12.71 -13.68 14.14
CA LEU A 52 13.94 -12.89 14.20
C LEU A 52 15.19 -13.65 13.73
N LYS A 53 15.18 -14.99 13.83
CA LYS A 53 16.32 -15.82 13.44
C LYS A 53 16.51 -15.93 11.93
N GLU A 54 15.45 -15.72 11.14
CA GLU A 54 15.50 -15.89 9.70
C GLU A 54 15.08 -14.64 8.91
N SER A 55 14.33 -13.72 9.53
CA SER A 55 13.67 -12.63 8.82
C SER A 55 14.63 -11.75 8.01
N ALA A 56 15.82 -11.46 8.54
CA ALA A 56 16.85 -10.69 7.84
C ALA A 56 17.46 -11.48 6.66
N ASP A 57 17.67 -12.78 6.80
CA ASP A 57 18.19 -13.64 5.74
C ASP A 57 17.18 -13.74 4.58
N ILE A 58 15.92 -13.92 4.91
CA ILE A 58 14.82 -13.92 3.93
C ILE A 58 14.73 -12.56 3.22
N THR A 59 14.84 -11.45 3.97
CA THR A 59 14.88 -10.12 3.33
C THR A 59 16.04 -10.00 2.35
N SER A 60 17.20 -10.59 2.64
CA SER A 60 18.39 -10.48 1.79
C SER A 60 18.23 -11.05 0.39
N ILE A 61 17.29 -11.98 0.18
CA ILE A 61 16.98 -12.59 -1.11
C ILE A 61 15.70 -12.05 -1.74
N ALA A 62 14.99 -11.16 -1.04
CA ALA A 62 13.74 -10.57 -1.52
C ALA A 62 13.99 -9.39 -2.48
N SER A 63 13.00 -9.10 -3.32
CA SER A 63 12.98 -7.93 -4.20
C SER A 63 12.35 -6.70 -3.56
N ALA A 64 11.51 -6.89 -2.54
CA ALA A 64 10.92 -5.83 -1.72
C ALA A 64 10.51 -6.37 -0.34
N LEU A 65 10.41 -5.47 0.64
CA LEU A 65 9.93 -5.77 1.99
C LEU A 65 8.63 -5.01 2.27
N VAL A 66 7.62 -5.71 2.75
CA VAL A 66 6.36 -5.17 3.26
C VAL A 66 6.36 -5.27 4.78
N ILE A 67 6.16 -4.15 5.46
CA ILE A 67 6.00 -4.07 6.93
C ILE A 67 4.59 -3.55 7.22
N ASN A 68 3.79 -4.35 7.95
CA ASN A 68 2.44 -3.98 8.37
C ASN A 68 2.26 -4.26 9.86
N ILE A 69 1.91 -3.21 10.62
CA ILE A 69 1.82 -3.27 12.08
C ILE A 69 0.40 -3.58 12.60
N GLY A 70 -0.45 -4.22 11.80
CA GLY A 70 -1.87 -4.46 12.14
C GLY A 70 -2.09 -5.29 13.40
N THR A 71 -1.23 -6.26 13.68
CA THR A 71 -1.28 -7.12 14.89
C THR A 71 0.10 -7.19 15.54
N LEU A 72 0.47 -6.11 16.25
CA LEU A 72 1.78 -5.98 16.87
C LEU A 72 2.00 -6.93 18.04
N ASN A 73 3.23 -7.46 18.12
CA ASN A 73 3.82 -8.03 19.32
C ASN A 73 5.34 -7.74 19.33
N GLU A 74 5.96 -7.79 20.50
CA GLU A 74 7.37 -7.41 20.67
C GLU A 74 8.32 -8.19 19.75
N ARG A 75 8.06 -9.49 19.57
CA ARG A 75 8.89 -10.36 18.72
C ARG A 75 8.86 -9.92 17.25
N THR A 76 7.68 -9.65 16.69
CA THR A 76 7.56 -9.25 15.29
C THR A 76 8.12 -7.84 15.05
N ILE A 77 8.10 -6.96 16.05
CA ILE A 77 8.71 -5.62 15.93
C ILE A 77 10.23 -5.76 15.72
N GLU A 78 10.91 -6.60 16.51
CA GLU A 78 12.35 -6.80 16.33
C GLU A 78 12.68 -7.41 14.95
N SER A 79 11.84 -8.33 14.47
CA SER A 79 11.96 -8.90 13.13
C SER A 79 11.76 -7.85 12.03
N MET A 80 10.78 -6.95 12.19
CA MET A 80 10.54 -5.81 11.28
C MET A 80 11.77 -4.89 11.22
N ILE A 81 12.35 -4.56 12.37
CA ILE A 81 13.55 -3.71 12.45
C ILE A 81 14.76 -4.40 11.81
N ALA A 82 15.02 -5.66 12.14
CA ALA A 82 16.13 -6.42 11.57
C ALA A 82 16.01 -6.53 10.04
N SER A 83 14.82 -6.88 9.55
CA SER A 83 14.52 -6.98 8.13
C SER A 83 14.63 -5.63 7.42
N GLY A 84 14.09 -4.57 8.01
CA GLY A 84 14.18 -3.21 7.44
C GLY A 84 15.61 -2.70 7.34
N LYS A 85 16.44 -2.93 8.36
CA LYS A 85 17.88 -2.61 8.31
C LYS A 85 18.60 -3.40 7.22
N LYS A 86 18.31 -4.71 7.10
CA LYS A 86 18.86 -5.55 6.05
C LYS A 86 18.43 -5.08 4.67
N ALA A 87 17.17 -4.70 4.49
CA ALA A 87 16.66 -4.14 3.24
C ALA A 87 17.40 -2.84 2.88
N ASN A 88 17.61 -1.93 3.86
CA ASN A 88 18.35 -0.69 3.63
C ASN A 88 19.83 -0.93 3.27
N GLU A 89 20.48 -1.89 3.92
CA GLU A 89 21.87 -2.28 3.63
C GLU A 89 22.01 -2.73 2.15
N LEU A 90 21.03 -3.47 1.64
CA LEU A 90 21.03 -4.05 0.30
C LEU A 90 20.28 -3.19 -0.74
N ASN A 91 19.78 -2.00 -0.36
CA ASN A 91 18.95 -1.12 -1.19
C ASN A 91 17.67 -1.78 -1.71
N ILE A 92 17.13 -2.73 -0.94
CA ILE A 92 15.82 -3.34 -1.21
C ILE A 92 14.72 -2.35 -0.77
N PRO A 93 13.73 -2.04 -1.63
CA PRO A 93 12.68 -1.11 -1.28
C PRO A 93 11.77 -1.65 -0.17
N VAL A 94 11.32 -0.74 0.71
CA VAL A 94 10.48 -1.05 1.87
C VAL A 94 9.18 -0.26 1.78
N VAL A 95 8.03 -0.93 1.91
CA VAL A 95 6.75 -0.27 2.16
C VAL A 95 6.31 -0.47 3.60
N LEU A 96 5.89 0.61 4.25
CA LEU A 96 5.33 0.60 5.61
C LEU A 96 3.84 0.90 5.57
N ASP A 97 3.05 0.05 6.22
CA ASP A 97 1.63 0.23 6.53
C ASP A 97 1.46 0.37 8.06
N PRO A 98 1.38 1.60 8.59
CA PRO A 98 1.34 1.88 10.01
C PRO A 98 -0.08 1.72 10.58
N VAL A 99 -0.71 0.57 10.35
CA VAL A 99 -2.10 0.28 10.71
C VAL A 99 -2.40 0.66 12.15
N GLY A 100 -3.33 1.59 12.33
CA GLY A 100 -3.79 2.04 13.64
C GLY A 100 -2.79 2.96 14.36
N ALA A 101 -1.84 3.57 13.68
CA ALA A 101 -1.04 4.66 14.24
C ALA A 101 -1.96 5.79 14.72
N GLY A 102 -1.72 6.26 15.93
CA GLY A 102 -2.61 7.18 16.66
C GLY A 102 -3.55 6.50 17.67
N ALA A 103 -3.80 5.18 17.53
CA ALA A 103 -4.79 4.50 18.36
C ALA A 103 -4.26 4.01 19.73
N SER A 104 -2.95 3.79 19.88
CA SER A 104 -2.34 3.40 21.15
C SER A 104 -0.87 3.82 21.23
N SER A 105 -0.35 3.99 22.46
CA SER A 105 1.06 4.31 22.69
C SER A 105 1.99 3.29 22.05
N PHE A 106 1.68 2.01 22.18
CA PHE A 106 2.50 0.93 21.61
C PHE A 106 2.62 1.01 20.08
N ARG A 107 1.51 1.31 19.37
CA ARG A 107 1.54 1.53 17.90
C ARG A 107 2.30 2.80 17.55
N ASN A 108 2.13 3.84 18.34
CA ASN A 108 2.76 5.13 18.13
C ASN A 108 4.29 5.04 18.27
N GLU A 109 4.75 4.41 19.34
CA GLU A 109 6.18 4.18 19.63
C GLU A 109 6.80 3.27 18.56
N THR A 110 6.10 2.19 18.18
CA THR A 110 6.57 1.27 17.12
C THR A 110 6.67 1.98 15.78
N THR A 111 5.65 2.74 15.38
CA THR A 111 5.67 3.51 14.12
C THR A 111 6.83 4.50 14.11
N LYS A 112 7.01 5.25 15.21
CA LYS A 112 8.12 6.19 15.36
C LYS A 112 9.46 5.48 15.24
N ARG A 113 9.66 4.37 15.98
CA ARG A 113 10.89 3.57 15.95
C ARG A 113 11.20 3.07 14.54
N ILE A 114 10.22 2.53 13.83
CA ILE A 114 10.41 2.07 12.44
C ILE A 114 10.87 3.23 11.55
N LEU A 115 10.20 4.39 11.61
CA LEU A 115 10.53 5.55 10.80
C LEU A 115 11.88 6.20 11.15
N GLU A 116 12.38 6.02 12.38
CA GLU A 116 13.70 6.47 12.82
C GLU A 116 14.84 5.52 12.41
N GLU A 117 14.58 4.20 12.45
CA GLU A 117 15.62 3.18 12.24
C GLU A 117 15.69 2.65 10.79
N ILE A 118 14.62 2.82 10.00
CA ILE A 118 14.49 2.25 8.65
C ILE A 118 14.16 3.34 7.63
N LYS A 119 14.90 3.38 6.53
CA LYS A 119 14.54 4.20 5.36
C LYS A 119 13.40 3.51 4.61
N ILE A 120 12.26 4.17 4.60
CA ILE A 120 11.05 3.68 3.91
C ILE A 120 11.03 4.20 2.47
N SER A 121 10.67 3.36 1.51
CA SER A 121 10.48 3.75 0.11
C SER A 121 9.06 4.26 -0.14
N VAL A 122 8.07 3.60 0.47
CA VAL A 122 6.65 4.00 0.43
C VAL A 122 6.06 3.92 1.83
N LEU A 123 5.44 5.01 2.28
CA LEU A 123 4.60 5.08 3.46
C LEU A 123 3.14 5.10 3.00
N ARG A 124 2.36 4.05 3.31
CA ARG A 124 0.94 3.97 2.94
C ARG A 124 0.08 3.85 4.19
N GLY A 125 -0.92 4.71 4.32
CA GLY A 125 -1.88 4.67 5.42
C GLY A 125 -3.18 5.37 5.05
N ASN A 126 -4.19 5.32 5.94
CA ASN A 126 -5.36 6.18 5.82
C ASN A 126 -5.05 7.60 6.30
N MET A 127 -5.97 8.53 6.08
CA MET A 127 -5.78 9.94 6.44
C MET A 127 -5.48 10.14 7.94
N SER A 128 -6.13 9.38 8.82
CA SER A 128 -5.95 9.50 10.28
C SER A 128 -4.54 9.05 10.70
N GLU A 129 -4.07 7.92 10.18
CA GLU A 129 -2.73 7.39 10.42
C GLU A 129 -1.65 8.35 9.92
N ILE A 130 -1.82 8.88 8.73
CA ILE A 130 -0.86 9.80 8.11
C ILE A 130 -0.86 11.16 8.82
N LYS A 131 -2.01 11.71 9.22
CA LYS A 131 -2.09 12.93 10.04
C LYS A 131 -1.39 12.74 11.39
N PHE A 132 -1.56 11.59 12.04
CA PHE A 132 -0.85 11.28 13.27
C PHE A 132 0.69 11.32 13.07
N ILE A 133 1.21 10.67 12.03
CA ILE A 133 2.64 10.68 11.69
C ILE A 133 3.15 12.09 11.37
N ALA A 134 2.30 12.92 10.77
CA ALA A 134 2.61 14.33 10.51
C ALA A 134 2.69 15.19 11.78
N GLY A 135 2.22 14.68 12.93
CA GLY A 135 2.13 15.42 14.18
C GLY A 135 0.91 16.37 14.21
N LEU A 136 -0.07 16.16 13.35
CA LEU A 136 -1.34 16.88 13.34
C LEU A 136 -2.35 16.11 14.19
N GLU A 137 -3.03 16.78 15.10
CA GLU A 137 -4.12 16.16 15.87
C GLU A 137 -5.23 15.74 14.91
N SER A 138 -5.55 14.45 14.88
CA SER A 138 -6.69 13.96 14.15
C SER A 138 -7.94 14.18 14.99
N GLU A 139 -8.78 15.13 14.66
CA GLU A 139 -10.16 15.13 15.12
C GLU A 139 -10.89 13.96 14.44
N THR A 140 -10.89 12.80 15.10
CA THR A 140 -11.69 11.65 14.71
C THR A 140 -13.17 11.94 14.98
N LYS A 141 -13.86 12.53 14.02
CA LYS A 141 -15.32 12.52 13.95
C LYS A 141 -15.73 11.92 12.61
N GLY A 142 -16.34 10.73 12.69
CA GLY A 142 -17.12 10.20 11.58
C GLY A 142 -18.29 11.15 11.31
N VAL A 143 -18.29 11.82 10.18
CA VAL A 143 -19.39 12.64 9.68
C VAL A 143 -19.51 12.35 8.19
N ASP A 144 -20.72 12.20 7.70
CA ASP A 144 -21.02 12.20 6.27
C ASP A 144 -20.51 13.52 5.66
N ALA A 145 -19.44 13.45 4.90
CA ALA A 145 -18.77 14.59 4.32
C ALA A 145 -19.59 15.17 3.14
N SER A 146 -19.78 16.49 3.12
CA SER A 146 -20.33 17.19 1.97
C SER A 146 -19.29 17.27 0.83
N GLU A 147 -19.72 17.55 -0.43
CA GLU A 147 -18.80 17.69 -1.55
C GLU A 147 -17.74 18.81 -1.35
N SER A 148 -18.07 19.84 -0.57
CA SER A 148 -17.14 20.92 -0.20
C SER A 148 -16.09 20.45 0.79
N ASP A 149 -16.48 19.57 1.73
CA ASP A 149 -15.57 18.99 2.71
C ASP A 149 -14.60 18.03 2.04
N LEU A 150 -15.05 17.24 1.06
CA LEU A 150 -14.20 16.33 0.28
C LEU A 150 -13.09 17.06 -0.51
N LYS A 151 -13.37 18.24 -1.08
CA LYS A 151 -12.33 19.06 -1.76
C LYS A 151 -11.34 19.66 -0.78
N SER A 152 -11.82 20.18 0.34
CA SER A 152 -10.99 20.71 1.43
C SER A 152 -10.07 19.63 1.98
N ASP A 153 -10.59 18.43 2.22
CA ASP A 153 -9.84 17.28 2.71
C ASP A 153 -8.80 16.79 1.68
N SER A 154 -9.11 16.83 0.38
CA SER A 154 -8.17 16.46 -0.69
C SER A 154 -6.98 17.41 -0.75
N ASP A 155 -7.20 18.74 -0.68
CA ASP A 155 -6.13 19.73 -0.71
C ASP A 155 -5.24 19.65 0.55
N GLU A 156 -5.84 19.38 1.71
CA GLU A 156 -5.10 19.14 2.95
C GLU A 156 -4.28 17.86 2.82
N GLY A 157 -4.88 16.77 2.32
CA GLY A 157 -4.22 15.50 2.12
C GLY A 157 -3.01 15.61 1.20
N VAL A 158 -3.11 16.36 0.11
CA VAL A 158 -1.98 16.62 -0.80
C VAL A 158 -0.86 17.37 -0.08
N ARG A 159 -1.18 18.39 0.74
CA ARG A 159 -0.17 19.12 1.51
C ARG A 159 0.53 18.22 2.52
N VAL A 160 -0.23 17.40 3.26
CA VAL A 160 0.31 16.46 4.24
C VAL A 160 1.20 15.43 3.56
N ALA A 161 0.72 14.80 2.47
CA ALA A 161 1.48 13.82 1.71
C ALA A 161 2.81 14.39 1.21
N LYS A 162 2.79 15.58 0.59
CA LYS A 162 4.02 16.28 0.13
C LYS A 162 4.99 16.59 1.27
N SER A 163 4.49 17.07 2.39
CA SER A 163 5.32 17.41 3.56
C SER A 163 6.02 16.18 4.11
N LEU A 164 5.28 15.08 4.32
CA LEU A 164 5.85 13.84 4.84
C LEU A 164 6.80 13.16 3.83
N ALA A 165 6.45 13.19 2.54
CA ALA A 165 7.32 12.65 1.50
C ALA A 165 8.69 13.35 1.48
N LYS A 166 8.71 14.67 1.62
CA LYS A 166 9.97 15.44 1.77
C LYS A 166 10.69 15.12 3.07
N ARG A 167 9.96 15.05 4.20
CA ARG A 167 10.53 14.77 5.51
C ARG A 167 11.23 13.42 5.58
N PHE A 168 10.60 12.37 5.04
CA PHE A 168 11.13 10.99 5.08
C PHE A 168 11.86 10.59 3.80
N ASN A 169 11.91 11.46 2.79
CA ASN A 169 12.49 11.18 1.47
C ASN A 169 11.95 9.86 0.87
N CYS A 170 10.61 9.74 0.86
CA CYS A 170 9.88 8.57 0.39
C CYS A 170 8.64 8.98 -0.39
N THR A 171 7.97 8.03 -1.02
CA THR A 171 6.61 8.24 -1.54
C THR A 171 5.60 8.04 -0.42
N VAL A 172 4.65 8.96 -0.30
CA VAL A 172 3.52 8.85 0.65
C VAL A 172 2.24 8.60 -0.11
N ALA A 173 1.50 7.59 0.32
CA ALA A 173 0.22 7.19 -0.24
C ALA A 173 -0.86 7.24 0.85
N ILE A 174 -1.83 8.14 0.71
CA ILE A 174 -2.98 8.28 1.61
C ILE A 174 -4.16 7.62 0.93
N THR A 175 -4.77 6.62 1.57
CA THR A 175 -5.94 5.94 1.03
C THR A 175 -7.23 6.36 1.72
N GLY A 176 -8.29 6.53 0.91
CA GLY A 176 -9.59 7.00 1.35
C GLY A 176 -10.65 6.91 0.26
N VAL A 177 -11.62 7.80 0.27
CA VAL A 177 -12.61 7.92 -0.82
C VAL A 177 -11.95 8.42 -2.11
N CYS A 178 -10.99 9.32 -1.95
CA CYS A 178 -10.06 9.76 -2.99
C CYS A 178 -8.66 9.49 -2.45
N ASP A 179 -7.92 8.63 -3.14
CA ASP A 179 -6.55 8.30 -2.75
C ASP A 179 -5.59 9.38 -3.26
N ILE A 180 -4.51 9.61 -2.50
CA ILE A 180 -3.50 10.63 -2.80
C ILE A 180 -2.13 9.98 -2.77
N VAL A 181 -1.32 10.19 -3.81
CA VAL A 181 0.08 9.73 -3.82
C VAL A 181 1.00 10.91 -4.10
N SER A 182 2.07 11.06 -3.31
CA SER A 182 3.08 12.11 -3.52
C SER A 182 4.49 11.62 -3.24
N ASP A 183 5.45 12.07 -4.05
CA ASP A 183 6.90 11.91 -3.83
C ASP A 183 7.56 13.16 -3.20
N GLY A 184 6.73 14.15 -2.84
CA GLY A 184 7.16 15.44 -2.31
C GLY A 184 7.22 16.56 -3.36
N GLU A 185 7.47 16.24 -4.61
CA GLU A 185 7.43 17.19 -5.73
C GLU A 185 6.13 17.07 -6.51
N LYS A 186 5.83 15.86 -6.98
CA LYS A 186 4.62 15.52 -7.72
C LYS A 186 3.56 14.97 -6.78
N SER A 187 2.31 15.10 -7.18
CA SER A 187 1.18 14.43 -6.52
C SER A 187 0.11 14.11 -7.54
N VAL A 188 -0.57 13.00 -7.31
CA VAL A 188 -1.76 12.58 -8.05
C VAL A 188 -2.88 12.23 -7.09
N THR A 189 -4.10 12.33 -7.58
CA THR A 189 -5.29 11.79 -6.92
C THR A 189 -5.85 10.64 -7.74
N ILE A 190 -6.41 9.64 -7.05
CA ILE A 190 -6.96 8.43 -7.67
C ILE A 190 -8.38 8.25 -7.14
N GLU A 191 -9.34 8.14 -8.06
CA GLU A 191 -10.77 8.01 -7.75
C GLU A 191 -11.31 6.60 -8.10
N ASN A 192 -10.42 5.63 -8.22
CA ASN A 192 -10.82 4.23 -8.38
C ASN A 192 -11.20 3.60 -7.05
N GLY A 193 -12.15 2.71 -7.08
CA GLY A 193 -12.58 1.92 -5.94
C GLY A 193 -14.09 1.91 -5.74
N THR A 194 -14.51 1.13 -4.76
CA THR A 194 -15.92 0.99 -4.37
C THR A 194 -16.05 0.98 -2.85
N LYS A 195 -17.21 1.43 -2.36
CA LYS A 195 -17.54 1.37 -0.92
C LYS A 195 -17.53 -0.06 -0.37
N MET A 196 -17.73 -1.08 -1.21
CA MET A 196 -17.71 -2.48 -0.78
C MET A 196 -16.34 -2.92 -0.25
N LEU A 197 -15.24 -2.29 -0.70
CA LEU A 197 -13.89 -2.58 -0.19
C LEU A 197 -13.78 -2.34 1.33
N SER A 198 -14.49 -1.35 1.88
CA SER A 198 -14.50 -1.08 3.32
C SER A 198 -15.27 -2.12 4.15
N ASN A 199 -16.10 -2.95 3.51
CA ASN A 199 -16.89 -3.99 4.18
C ASN A 199 -16.16 -5.35 4.26
N VAL A 200 -14.99 -5.47 3.61
CA VAL A 200 -14.13 -6.66 3.66
C VAL A 200 -12.84 -6.31 4.38
N THR A 201 -12.54 -7.03 5.48
CA THR A 201 -11.30 -6.81 6.21
C THR A 201 -10.09 -7.14 5.33
N GLY A 202 -9.01 -6.39 5.49
CA GLY A 202 -7.74 -6.69 4.83
C GLY A 202 -7.54 -6.06 3.45
N THR A 203 -8.53 -5.41 2.85
CA THR A 203 -8.37 -4.74 1.55
C THR A 203 -7.25 -3.70 1.57
N GLY A 204 -7.10 -2.96 2.68
CA GLY A 204 -5.96 -2.06 2.89
C GLY A 204 -4.62 -2.80 2.93
N CYS A 205 -4.54 -3.89 3.69
CA CYS A 205 -3.32 -4.70 3.78
C CYS A 205 -2.97 -5.35 2.43
N MET A 206 -3.97 -5.85 1.70
CA MET A 206 -3.79 -6.34 0.32
C MET A 206 -3.29 -5.24 -0.61
N THR A 207 -3.78 -4.00 -0.48
CA THR A 207 -3.28 -2.85 -1.25
C THR A 207 -1.79 -2.61 -0.97
N THR A 208 -1.39 -2.66 0.30
CA THR A 208 0.03 -2.53 0.67
C THR A 208 0.87 -3.68 0.13
N ALA A 209 0.35 -4.91 0.13
CA ALA A 209 1.02 -6.05 -0.48
C ALA A 209 1.19 -5.86 -2.00
N LEU A 210 0.17 -5.36 -2.71
CA LEU A 210 0.27 -5.01 -4.14
C LEU A 210 1.34 -3.94 -4.38
N VAL A 211 1.39 -2.87 -3.56
CA VAL A 211 2.47 -1.87 -3.63
C VAL A 211 3.83 -2.54 -3.48
N GLY A 212 3.98 -3.48 -2.52
CA GLY A 212 5.18 -4.29 -2.36
C GLY A 212 5.53 -5.10 -3.61
N GLY A 213 4.53 -5.71 -4.25
CA GLY A 213 4.67 -6.43 -5.52
C GLY A 213 5.25 -5.55 -6.62
N TYR A 214 4.69 -4.36 -6.81
CA TYR A 214 5.19 -3.38 -7.79
C TYR A 214 6.56 -2.84 -7.42
N LEU A 215 6.84 -2.57 -6.14
CA LEU A 215 8.18 -2.15 -5.67
C LEU A 215 9.26 -3.18 -6.02
N GLY A 216 8.95 -4.48 -5.91
CA GLY A 216 9.85 -5.55 -6.29
C GLY A 216 10.20 -5.58 -7.79
N ALA A 217 9.42 -4.90 -8.63
CA ALA A 217 9.66 -4.76 -10.06
C ALA A 217 10.36 -3.44 -10.44
N CYS A 218 10.57 -2.52 -9.51
CA CYS A 218 11.25 -1.25 -9.75
C CYS A 218 12.70 -1.45 -10.15
N GLU A 219 13.21 -0.55 -11.00
CA GLU A 219 14.60 -0.48 -11.44
C GLU A 219 15.24 0.88 -11.16
N THR A 220 14.40 1.92 -11.05
CA THR A 220 14.81 3.29 -10.80
C THR A 220 14.09 3.89 -9.58
N LYS A 221 14.58 5.02 -9.08
CA LYS A 221 13.91 5.74 -8.00
C LYS A 221 12.55 6.33 -8.44
N GLU A 222 12.44 6.73 -9.70
CA GLU A 222 11.22 7.25 -10.29
C GLU A 222 10.10 6.20 -10.28
N ASP A 223 10.46 4.92 -10.39
CA ASP A 223 9.52 3.81 -10.34
C ASP A 223 8.81 3.70 -8.98
N LEU A 224 9.42 4.18 -7.87
CA LEU A 224 8.82 4.08 -6.53
C LEU A 224 7.47 4.81 -6.45
N PHE A 225 7.39 6.00 -7.06
CA PHE A 225 6.15 6.77 -7.14
C PHE A 225 5.09 6.04 -7.99
N ILE A 226 5.51 5.48 -9.13
CA ILE A 226 4.61 4.69 -9.99
C ILE A 226 4.18 3.40 -9.30
N ALA A 227 5.05 2.72 -8.53
CA ALA A 227 4.70 1.51 -7.80
C ALA A 227 3.60 1.75 -6.75
N ALA A 228 3.67 2.87 -6.02
CA ALA A 228 2.62 3.25 -5.08
C ALA A 228 1.28 3.48 -5.80
N ILE A 229 1.28 4.23 -6.92
CA ILE A 229 0.09 4.45 -7.75
C ILE A 229 -0.44 3.11 -8.28
N SER A 230 0.44 2.26 -8.80
CA SER A 230 0.07 0.97 -9.39
C SER A 230 -0.65 0.06 -8.42
N GLY A 231 -0.17 -0.05 -7.18
CA GLY A 231 -0.82 -0.87 -6.15
C GLY A 231 -2.23 -0.37 -5.80
N ILE A 232 -2.39 0.95 -5.67
CA ILE A 232 -3.68 1.58 -5.33
C ILE A 232 -4.67 1.46 -6.49
N VAL A 233 -4.25 1.83 -7.72
CA VAL A 233 -5.10 1.75 -8.92
C VAL A 233 -5.52 0.31 -9.18
N SER A 234 -4.61 -0.66 -9.03
CA SER A 234 -4.93 -2.08 -9.20
C SER A 234 -6.00 -2.55 -8.23
N MET A 235 -5.87 -2.21 -6.93
CA MET A 235 -6.90 -2.56 -5.94
C MET A 235 -8.22 -1.86 -6.24
N GLY A 236 -8.21 -0.58 -6.59
CA GLY A 236 -9.41 0.19 -6.89
C GLY A 236 -10.17 -0.37 -8.09
N ILE A 237 -9.49 -0.60 -9.23
CA ILE A 237 -10.09 -1.18 -10.44
C ILE A 237 -10.59 -2.60 -10.17
N CYS A 238 -9.80 -3.44 -9.50
CA CYS A 238 -10.20 -4.81 -9.19
C CYS A 238 -11.37 -4.86 -8.20
N GLY A 239 -11.47 -3.90 -7.28
CA GLY A 239 -12.64 -3.71 -6.42
C GLY A 239 -13.90 -3.36 -7.23
N GLU A 240 -13.81 -2.45 -8.19
CA GLU A 240 -14.92 -2.10 -9.10
C GLU A 240 -15.36 -3.34 -9.91
N ILE A 241 -14.43 -4.07 -10.51
CA ILE A 241 -14.71 -5.30 -11.25
C ILE A 241 -15.34 -6.38 -10.36
N ALA A 242 -14.84 -6.52 -9.13
CA ALA A 242 -15.39 -7.48 -8.17
C ALA A 242 -16.84 -7.13 -7.77
N GLU A 243 -17.14 -5.84 -7.59
CA GLU A 243 -18.51 -5.38 -7.32
C GLU A 243 -19.44 -5.65 -8.50
N GLU A 244 -19.01 -5.39 -9.73
CA GLU A 244 -19.78 -5.72 -10.96
C GLU A 244 -20.11 -7.21 -11.03
N ARG A 245 -19.18 -8.10 -10.61
CA ARG A 245 -19.32 -9.56 -10.72
C ARG A 245 -20.08 -10.20 -9.55
N ALA A 246 -19.85 -9.71 -8.34
CA ALA A 246 -20.26 -10.41 -7.12
C ALA A 246 -20.90 -9.51 -6.06
N GLY A 247 -21.06 -8.21 -6.30
CA GLY A 247 -21.59 -7.27 -5.33
C GLY A 247 -23.00 -7.58 -4.82
N ASN A 248 -23.82 -8.19 -5.68
CA ASN A 248 -25.19 -8.62 -5.34
C ASN A 248 -25.28 -10.04 -4.75
N ILE A 249 -24.14 -10.77 -4.67
CA ILE A 249 -24.11 -12.15 -4.13
C ILE A 249 -23.82 -12.11 -2.62
N GLY A 250 -22.84 -11.33 -2.20
CA GLY A 250 -22.46 -11.18 -0.80
C GLY A 250 -20.96 -10.92 -0.61
N LEU A 251 -20.57 -10.51 0.61
CA LEU A 251 -19.20 -10.07 0.91
C LEU A 251 -18.15 -11.18 0.72
N GLY A 252 -18.49 -12.43 1.00
CA GLY A 252 -17.56 -13.55 0.77
C GLY A 252 -17.26 -13.73 -0.71
N SER A 253 -18.29 -13.71 -1.58
CA SER A 253 -18.11 -13.78 -3.03
C SER A 253 -17.38 -12.56 -3.58
N PHE A 254 -17.69 -11.36 -3.06
CA PHE A 254 -16.98 -10.13 -3.40
C PHE A 254 -15.49 -10.21 -3.03
N HIS A 255 -15.15 -10.72 -1.82
CA HIS A 255 -13.77 -10.92 -1.40
C HIS A 255 -13.00 -11.82 -2.36
N MET A 256 -13.55 -12.97 -2.70
CA MET A 256 -12.93 -13.87 -3.68
C MET A 256 -12.83 -13.24 -5.07
N ALA A 257 -13.85 -12.48 -5.48
CA ALA A 257 -13.85 -11.80 -6.78
C ALA A 257 -12.78 -10.70 -6.90
N ILE A 258 -12.32 -10.09 -5.78
CA ILE A 258 -11.16 -9.17 -5.78
C ILE A 258 -9.90 -9.92 -6.23
N ILE A 259 -9.62 -11.10 -5.66
CA ILE A 259 -8.45 -11.92 -5.99
C ILE A 259 -8.53 -12.38 -7.46
N ASP A 260 -9.71 -12.81 -7.91
CA ASP A 260 -9.95 -13.18 -9.30
C ASP A 260 -9.73 -12.01 -10.25
N ALA A 261 -10.20 -10.80 -9.89
CA ALA A 261 -10.01 -9.60 -10.69
C ALA A 261 -8.52 -9.23 -10.81
N VAL A 262 -7.76 -9.31 -9.70
CA VAL A 262 -6.31 -9.05 -9.72
C VAL A 262 -5.58 -10.07 -10.59
N SER A 263 -5.95 -11.35 -10.55
CA SER A 263 -5.33 -12.38 -11.39
C SER A 263 -5.54 -12.15 -12.88
N ASN A 264 -6.63 -11.48 -13.25
CA ASN A 264 -7.00 -11.16 -14.63
C ASN A 264 -6.71 -9.69 -15.00
N LEU A 265 -6.03 -8.94 -14.13
CA LEU A 265 -5.71 -7.54 -14.41
C LEU A 265 -4.74 -7.46 -15.58
N ASP A 266 -5.09 -6.67 -16.59
CA ASP A 266 -4.34 -6.48 -17.83
C ASP A 266 -4.20 -4.99 -18.21
N GLU A 267 -3.52 -4.76 -19.32
CA GLU A 267 -3.32 -3.43 -19.89
C GLU A 267 -4.64 -2.74 -20.22
N GLU A 268 -5.58 -3.46 -20.81
CA GLU A 268 -6.89 -2.91 -21.22
C GLU A 268 -7.67 -2.39 -20.03
N ASN A 269 -7.73 -3.17 -18.94
CA ASN A 269 -8.37 -2.74 -17.70
C ASN A 269 -7.70 -1.52 -17.10
N LEU A 270 -6.36 -1.49 -17.05
CA LEU A 270 -5.62 -0.36 -16.51
C LEU A 270 -5.84 0.92 -17.33
N LEU A 271 -5.71 0.86 -18.66
CA LEU A 271 -5.85 2.03 -19.51
C LEU A 271 -7.29 2.57 -19.55
N ASN A 272 -8.30 1.68 -19.61
CA ASN A 272 -9.69 2.11 -19.79
C ASN A 272 -10.38 2.51 -18.48
N ARG A 273 -9.94 1.98 -17.32
CA ARG A 273 -10.61 2.19 -16.02
C ARG A 273 -9.86 3.11 -15.07
N SER A 274 -8.58 3.45 -15.31
CA SER A 274 -7.82 4.33 -14.41
C SER A 274 -8.43 5.72 -14.29
N LYS A 275 -8.65 6.18 -13.06
CA LYS A 275 -9.18 7.52 -12.74
C LYS A 275 -8.10 8.34 -12.02
N ILE A 276 -6.93 8.49 -12.66
CA ILE A 276 -5.78 9.24 -12.15
C ILE A 276 -5.84 10.69 -12.64
N LYS A 277 -5.72 11.64 -11.69
CA LYS A 277 -5.73 13.09 -11.95
C LYS A 277 -4.44 13.76 -11.45
#